data_4842713926535f981f65cba964cd93a7
#
_entry.id   4842713926535f981f65cba964cd93a7
#
_cell.length_a   1.000
_cell.length_b   1.000
_cell.length_c   1.000
_cell.angle_alpha   90.00
_cell.angle_beta   90.00
_cell.angle_gamma   90.00
#
_symmetry.space_group_name_H-M   'P 1'
#
loop_
_entity.id
_entity.type
_entity.pdbx_description
1 polymer ?
#
loop_
_entity_poly.entity_id
_entity_poly.type
_entity_poly.pdbx_seq_one_letter_code
_entity_poly.pdbx_strand_id
1 'polypeptide(L)'
;MIYLITGAGHTGKTLLAQKLLEKYHYPYLSMDHVKMGLIRSGNTALTPYDDDRMTDYLWPIIREIIKTAIENEQNLIVEGCYVPADWEKDFSREYRENIRFRCLVMTEDYIRRHFGEIKSRASVIEQRGEDADFDMETAIRENNRFLTVFGKEPEQLILIDKEYRLNIESYVYR
;
A
#
# COMPACT_ATOMS: atom_id res chain seq x y z
N MET A 1 5.73 -4.22 -16.22
CA MET A 1 5.60 -4.92 -14.92
C MET A 1 5.10 -3.94 -13.87
N ILE A 2 4.05 -4.29 -13.15
CA ILE A 2 3.45 -3.47 -12.08
C ILE A 2 3.78 -4.07 -10.72
N TYR A 3 4.26 -3.25 -9.79
CA TYR A 3 4.34 -3.59 -8.36
C TYR A 3 3.19 -2.92 -7.63
N LEU A 4 2.19 -3.71 -7.23
CA LEU A 4 1.03 -3.24 -6.47
C LEU A 4 1.26 -3.52 -4.99
N ILE A 5 1.45 -2.47 -4.19
CA ILE A 5 1.83 -2.55 -2.78
C ILE A 5 0.69 -2.01 -1.92
N THR A 6 0.21 -2.83 -1.00
CA THR A 6 -0.80 -2.42 -0.01
C THR A 6 -0.42 -2.79 1.41
N GLY A 7 -1.26 -2.51 2.38
CA GLY A 7 -1.05 -2.81 3.78
C GLY A 7 -1.57 -1.72 4.70
N ALA A 8 -1.55 -1.97 6.00
CA ALA A 8 -2.01 -1.03 7.01
C ALA A 8 -1.19 0.28 7.05
N GLY A 9 -1.69 1.29 7.73
CA GLY A 9 -0.95 2.51 8.00
C GLY A 9 0.41 2.22 8.64
N HIS A 10 1.41 3.04 8.36
CA HIS A 10 2.75 3.00 8.97
C HIS A 10 3.56 1.71 8.76
N THR A 11 3.12 0.77 7.92
CA THR A 11 3.87 -0.47 7.65
C THR A 11 5.07 -0.29 6.73
N GLY A 12 5.26 0.91 6.14
CA GLY A 12 6.40 1.24 5.27
C GLY A 12 6.18 0.94 3.79
N LYS A 13 4.94 1.00 3.30
CA LYS A 13 4.61 0.89 1.87
C LYS A 13 5.40 1.87 1.02
N THR A 14 5.35 3.15 1.39
CA THR A 14 6.08 4.23 0.69
C THR A 14 7.60 4.03 0.75
N LEU A 15 8.14 3.51 1.88
CA LEU A 15 9.56 3.17 1.97
C LEU A 15 9.94 2.02 1.03
N LEU A 16 9.09 0.99 0.91
CA LEU A 16 9.30 -0.10 -0.04
C LEU A 16 9.24 0.42 -1.47
N ALA A 17 8.25 1.24 -1.80
CA ALA A 17 8.12 1.86 -3.13
C ALA A 17 9.35 2.71 -3.48
N GLN A 18 9.84 3.51 -2.53
CA GLN A 18 11.05 4.32 -2.71
C GLN A 18 12.30 3.45 -2.97
N LYS A 19 12.47 2.37 -2.22
CA LYS A 19 13.60 1.45 -2.43
C LYS A 19 13.52 0.73 -3.79
N LEU A 20 12.32 0.38 -4.25
CA LEU A 20 12.13 -0.19 -5.59
C LEU A 20 12.42 0.84 -6.68
N LEU A 21 11.99 2.09 -6.52
CA LEU A 21 12.32 3.18 -7.42
C LEU A 21 13.84 3.39 -7.51
N GLU A 22 14.54 3.45 -6.38
CA GLU A 22 16.02 3.64 -6.34
C GLU A 22 16.76 2.49 -7.01
N LYS A 23 16.28 1.26 -6.84
CA LYS A 23 16.96 0.07 -7.38
C LYS A 23 16.66 -0.19 -8.85
N TYR A 24 15.40 -0.07 -9.25
CA TYR A 24 14.93 -0.47 -10.59
C TYR A 24 14.62 0.71 -11.50
N HIS A 25 14.65 1.93 -10.97
CA HIS A 25 14.29 3.17 -11.69
C HIS A 25 12.87 3.14 -12.27
N TYR A 26 11.97 2.40 -11.63
CA TYR A 26 10.56 2.38 -11.99
C TYR A 26 9.85 3.56 -11.33
N PRO A 27 9.06 4.35 -12.09
CA PRO A 27 8.27 5.41 -11.47
C PRO A 27 7.28 4.83 -10.46
N TYR A 28 6.95 5.59 -9.42
CA TYR A 28 5.93 5.18 -8.49
C TYR A 28 4.78 6.16 -8.39
N LEU A 29 3.59 5.63 -8.15
CA LEU A 29 2.34 6.33 -7.94
C LEU A 29 1.84 6.03 -6.53
N SER A 30 1.78 7.05 -5.66
CA SER A 30 1.08 6.95 -4.39
C SER A 30 -0.41 7.19 -4.58
N MET A 31 -1.24 6.27 -4.09
CA MET A 31 -2.70 6.44 -4.08
C MET A 31 -3.11 7.64 -3.22
N ASP A 32 -2.36 7.96 -2.16
CA ASP A 32 -2.61 9.14 -1.34
C ASP A 32 -2.40 10.45 -2.12
N HIS A 33 -1.42 10.50 -3.02
CA HIS A 33 -1.25 11.67 -3.89
C HIS A 33 -2.44 11.84 -4.84
N VAL A 34 -2.94 10.74 -5.43
CA VAL A 34 -4.14 10.79 -6.29
C VAL A 34 -5.36 11.21 -5.47
N LYS A 35 -5.56 10.60 -4.28
CA LYS A 35 -6.62 10.99 -3.33
C LYS A 35 -6.61 12.49 -3.06
N MET A 36 -5.48 13.01 -2.61
CA MET A 36 -5.37 14.43 -2.27
C MET A 36 -5.49 15.33 -3.49
N GLY A 37 -5.02 14.90 -4.65
CA GLY A 37 -5.21 15.62 -5.92
C GLY A 37 -6.69 15.78 -6.26
N LEU A 38 -7.48 14.69 -6.17
CA LEU A 38 -8.93 14.71 -6.44
C LEU A 38 -9.70 15.57 -5.43
N ILE A 39 -9.37 15.45 -4.14
CA ILE A 39 -10.01 16.25 -3.08
C ILE A 39 -9.71 17.74 -3.27
N ARG A 40 -8.44 18.10 -3.39
CA ARG A 40 -8.01 19.51 -3.46
C ARG A 40 -8.44 20.21 -4.74
N SER A 41 -8.60 19.47 -5.83
CA SER A 41 -9.10 20.00 -7.11
C SER A 41 -10.64 20.10 -7.18
N GLY A 42 -11.35 19.62 -6.14
CA GLY A 42 -12.81 19.63 -6.11
C GLY A 42 -13.48 18.59 -7.02
N ASN A 43 -12.73 17.57 -7.47
CA ASN A 43 -13.28 16.48 -8.30
C ASN A 43 -14.02 15.42 -7.48
N THR A 44 -14.06 15.56 -6.17
CA THR A 44 -14.86 14.73 -5.26
C THR A 44 -15.36 15.55 -4.09
N ALA A 45 -16.52 15.14 -3.54
CA ALA A 45 -17.05 15.67 -2.31
C ALA A 45 -16.51 14.94 -1.06
N LEU A 46 -15.69 13.88 -1.24
CA LEU A 46 -15.06 13.17 -0.15
C LEU A 46 -13.97 14.03 0.50
N THR A 47 -13.78 13.81 1.79
CA THR A 47 -12.73 14.44 2.60
C THR A 47 -11.62 13.43 2.92
N PRO A 48 -10.46 13.86 3.43
CA PRO A 48 -9.41 12.92 3.86
C PRO A 48 -9.84 11.93 4.93
N TYR A 49 -10.95 12.18 5.64
CA TYR A 49 -11.49 11.35 6.73
C TYR A 49 -12.54 10.33 6.27
N ASP A 50 -12.91 10.30 4.99
CA ASP A 50 -13.90 9.38 4.42
C ASP A 50 -13.25 8.07 3.94
N ASP A 51 -12.32 7.49 4.72
CA ASP A 51 -11.50 6.35 4.31
C ASP A 51 -12.33 5.11 3.92
N ASP A 52 -13.45 4.87 4.59
CA ASP A 52 -14.35 3.73 4.29
C ASP A 52 -14.93 3.79 2.86
N ARG A 53 -15.14 5.01 2.34
CA ARG A 53 -15.67 5.25 0.99
C ARG A 53 -14.57 5.45 -0.05
N MET A 54 -13.35 5.69 0.40
CA MET A 54 -12.25 6.06 -0.47
C MET A 54 -11.80 4.91 -1.35
N THR A 55 -11.83 3.68 -0.86
CA THR A 55 -11.47 2.50 -1.67
C THR A 55 -12.38 2.39 -2.88
N ASP A 56 -13.70 2.46 -2.70
CA ASP A 56 -14.67 2.33 -3.79
C ASP A 56 -14.59 3.47 -4.80
N TYR A 57 -14.21 4.65 -4.33
CA TYR A 57 -14.06 5.82 -5.20
C TYR A 57 -12.74 5.83 -5.99
N LEU A 58 -11.64 5.50 -5.31
CA LEU A 58 -10.29 5.65 -5.86
C LEU A 58 -9.85 4.46 -6.69
N TRP A 59 -10.22 3.23 -6.27
CA TRP A 59 -9.80 2.02 -6.95
C TRP A 59 -10.16 1.95 -8.43
N PRO A 60 -11.35 2.33 -8.89
CA PRO A 60 -11.67 2.37 -10.31
C PRO A 60 -10.69 3.22 -11.14
N ILE A 61 -10.19 4.32 -10.58
CA ILE A 61 -9.22 5.19 -11.25
C ILE A 61 -7.85 4.50 -11.29
N ILE A 62 -7.40 3.97 -10.16
CA ILE A 62 -6.09 3.32 -10.03
C ILE A 62 -5.97 2.10 -10.94
N ARG A 63 -7.00 1.24 -10.99
CA ARG A 63 -6.98 0.05 -11.84
C ARG A 63 -6.85 0.38 -13.34
N GLU A 64 -7.49 1.46 -13.80
CA GLU A 64 -7.39 1.88 -15.21
C GLU A 64 -6.01 2.49 -15.51
N ILE A 65 -5.37 3.18 -14.55
CA ILE A 65 -3.98 3.61 -14.67
C ILE A 65 -3.05 2.39 -14.77
N ILE A 66 -3.28 1.35 -13.96
CA ILE A 66 -2.52 0.10 -14.00
C ILE A 66 -2.67 -0.58 -15.37
N LYS A 67 -3.89 -0.73 -15.87
CA LYS A 67 -4.15 -1.32 -17.20
C LYS A 67 -3.43 -0.54 -18.29
N THR A 68 -3.58 0.78 -18.29
CA THR A 68 -2.91 1.65 -19.27
C THR A 68 -1.38 1.48 -19.25
N ALA A 69 -0.78 1.39 -18.05
CA ALA A 69 0.65 1.17 -17.94
C ALA A 69 1.07 -0.21 -18.50
N ILE A 70 0.27 -1.26 -18.28
CA ILE A 70 0.51 -2.60 -18.82
C ILE A 70 0.40 -2.60 -20.36
N GLU A 71 -0.67 -2.00 -20.89
CA GLU A 71 -0.92 -1.89 -22.35
C GLU A 71 0.20 -1.14 -23.07
N ASN A 72 0.81 -0.17 -22.41
CA ASN A 72 1.95 0.58 -22.92
C ASN A 72 3.32 -0.08 -22.61
N GLU A 73 3.33 -1.31 -22.10
CA GLU A 73 4.55 -2.05 -21.70
C GLU A 73 5.42 -1.28 -20.68
N GLN A 74 4.81 -0.42 -19.89
CA GLN A 74 5.51 0.39 -18.88
C GLN A 74 5.66 -0.36 -17.56
N ASN A 75 6.72 -0.02 -16.82
CA ASN A 75 6.88 -0.44 -15.44
C ASN A 75 6.32 0.64 -14.53
N LEU A 76 5.62 0.23 -13.46
CA LEU A 76 5.03 1.16 -12.50
C LEU A 76 4.96 0.52 -11.12
N ILE A 77 5.30 1.28 -10.09
CA ILE A 77 5.06 0.94 -8.69
C ILE A 77 3.81 1.71 -8.25
N VAL A 78 2.81 1.01 -7.74
CA VAL A 78 1.58 1.61 -7.19
C VAL A 78 1.48 1.24 -5.73
N GLU A 79 1.35 2.22 -4.83
CA GLU A 79 1.27 1.95 -3.40
C GLU A 79 0.14 2.73 -2.72
N GLY A 80 -0.49 2.09 -1.73
CA GLY A 80 -1.53 2.70 -0.90
C GLY A 80 -2.38 1.67 -0.16
N CYS A 81 -3.28 2.14 0.70
CA CYS A 81 -4.17 1.27 1.48
C CYS A 81 -5.51 0.99 0.80
N TYR A 82 -5.80 1.60 -0.35
CA TYR A 82 -7.10 1.57 -1.04
C TYR A 82 -7.21 0.48 -2.11
N VAL A 83 -6.62 -0.69 -1.87
CA VAL A 83 -6.76 -1.87 -2.72
C VAL A 83 -7.87 -2.76 -2.15
N PRO A 84 -8.93 -3.08 -2.92
CA PRO A 84 -10.00 -3.95 -2.43
C PRO A 84 -9.53 -5.39 -2.25
N ALA A 85 -10.21 -6.13 -1.38
CA ALA A 85 -9.89 -7.53 -1.07
C ALA A 85 -9.88 -8.45 -2.31
N ASP A 86 -10.77 -8.16 -3.23
CA ASP A 86 -11.01 -8.93 -4.44
C ASP A 86 -10.48 -8.24 -5.71
N TRP A 87 -9.41 -7.45 -5.56
CA TRP A 87 -8.82 -6.65 -6.63
C TRP A 87 -8.54 -7.44 -7.92
N GLU A 88 -8.24 -8.73 -7.80
CA GLU A 88 -7.92 -9.60 -8.93
C GLU A 88 -9.08 -9.75 -9.93
N LYS A 89 -10.34 -9.63 -9.46
CA LYS A 89 -11.52 -9.72 -10.33
C LYS A 89 -11.59 -8.65 -11.43
N ASP A 90 -10.93 -7.51 -11.17
CA ASP A 90 -10.94 -6.36 -12.06
C ASP A 90 -9.91 -6.46 -13.19
N PHE A 91 -9.11 -7.55 -13.19
CA PHE A 91 -8.06 -7.80 -14.17
C PHE A 91 -8.24 -9.17 -14.84
N SER A 92 -8.14 -9.20 -16.18
CA SER A 92 -8.03 -10.46 -16.90
C SER A 92 -6.73 -11.19 -16.51
N ARG A 93 -6.62 -12.47 -16.89
CA ARG A 93 -5.41 -13.25 -16.65
C ARG A 93 -4.15 -12.56 -17.21
N GLU A 94 -4.24 -12.01 -18.41
CA GLU A 94 -3.13 -11.33 -19.10
C GLU A 94 -2.62 -10.12 -18.31
N TYR A 95 -3.52 -9.32 -17.74
CA TYR A 95 -3.13 -8.22 -16.86
C TYR A 95 -2.49 -8.72 -15.56
N ARG A 96 -3.09 -9.76 -14.92
CA ARG A 96 -2.58 -10.30 -13.64
C ARG A 96 -1.18 -10.87 -13.75
N GLU A 97 -0.82 -11.49 -14.86
CA GLU A 97 0.55 -11.99 -15.13
C GLU A 97 1.60 -10.86 -15.11
N ASN A 98 1.17 -9.61 -15.31
CA ASN A 98 2.01 -8.41 -15.25
C ASN A 98 1.99 -7.69 -13.90
N ILE A 99 1.23 -8.19 -12.90
CA ILE A 99 1.11 -7.55 -11.58
C ILE A 99 1.82 -8.40 -10.53
N ARG A 100 2.69 -7.76 -9.75
CA ARG A 100 3.31 -8.33 -8.54
C ARG A 100 2.68 -7.64 -7.33
N PHE A 101 1.74 -8.34 -6.70
CA PHE A 101 1.05 -7.83 -5.52
C PHE A 101 1.83 -8.14 -4.24
N ARG A 102 1.88 -7.18 -3.33
CA ARG A 102 2.44 -7.36 -1.98
C ARG A 102 1.62 -6.59 -0.96
N CYS A 103 1.32 -7.26 0.16
CA CYS A 103 0.65 -6.66 1.30
C CYS A 103 1.59 -6.65 2.52
N LEU A 104 1.88 -5.47 3.06
CA LEU A 104 2.70 -5.28 4.25
C LEU A 104 1.82 -5.33 5.50
N VAL A 105 2.17 -6.22 6.42
CA VAL A 105 1.46 -6.40 7.69
C VAL A 105 2.46 -6.57 8.82
N MET A 106 2.23 -5.88 9.93
CA MET A 106 2.95 -6.07 11.19
C MET A 106 2.15 -6.99 12.10
N THR A 107 2.83 -7.92 12.78
CA THR A 107 2.17 -8.73 13.82
C THR A 107 1.83 -7.86 15.04
N GLU A 108 0.82 -8.27 15.79
CA GLU A 108 0.46 -7.60 17.05
C GLU A 108 1.64 -7.54 18.01
N ASP A 109 2.39 -8.64 18.15
CA ASP A 109 3.59 -8.72 18.97
C ASP A 109 4.67 -7.73 18.53
N TYR A 110 4.85 -7.54 17.22
CA TYR A 110 5.78 -6.54 16.71
C TYR A 110 5.32 -5.13 17.05
N ILE A 111 4.05 -4.82 16.81
CA ILE A 111 3.47 -3.50 17.11
C ILE A 111 3.62 -3.18 18.60
N ARG A 112 3.24 -4.09 19.49
CA ARG A 112 3.33 -3.87 20.94
C ARG A 112 4.76 -3.58 21.41
N ARG A 113 5.75 -4.26 20.83
CA ARG A 113 7.16 -4.05 21.20
C ARG A 113 7.79 -2.79 20.62
N HIS A 114 7.34 -2.35 19.44
CA HIS A 114 7.99 -1.30 18.65
C HIS A 114 7.12 -0.08 18.37
N PHE A 115 5.99 0.09 19.06
CA PHE A 115 5.02 1.15 18.75
C PHE A 115 5.64 2.55 18.75
N GLY A 116 6.53 2.84 19.71
CA GLY A 116 7.24 4.12 19.78
C GLY A 116 8.10 4.39 18.52
N GLU A 117 8.78 3.35 18.00
CA GLU A 117 9.57 3.46 16.77
C GLU A 117 8.67 3.63 15.55
N ILE A 118 7.56 2.88 15.47
CA ILE A 118 6.58 2.98 14.37
C ILE A 118 6.08 4.42 14.31
N LYS A 119 5.66 4.99 15.43
CA LYS A 119 5.16 6.36 15.50
C LYS A 119 6.24 7.40 15.15
N SER A 120 7.45 7.23 15.64
CA SER A 120 8.56 8.17 15.36
C SER A 120 8.99 8.15 13.88
N ARG A 121 8.78 7.04 13.19
CA ARG A 121 9.13 6.89 11.75
C ARG A 121 7.99 7.24 10.80
N ALA A 122 6.83 7.62 11.30
CA ALA A 122 5.66 7.97 10.48
C ALA A 122 5.94 9.06 9.44
N SER A 123 6.86 9.98 9.74
CA SER A 123 7.21 11.13 8.90
C SER A 123 8.56 11.02 8.18
N VAL A 124 9.13 9.80 8.03
CA VAL A 124 10.47 9.63 7.42
C VAL A 124 10.47 9.99 5.92
N ILE A 125 9.38 9.72 5.21
CA ILE A 125 9.27 9.98 3.76
C ILE A 125 8.20 11.02 3.48
N GLU A 126 7.09 10.99 4.21
CA GLU A 126 5.96 11.89 4.07
C GLU A 126 5.84 12.78 5.30
N GLN A 127 5.66 14.08 5.10
CA GLN A 127 5.26 14.97 6.20
C GLN A 127 3.77 14.73 6.48
N ARG A 128 3.49 13.76 7.33
CA ARG A 128 2.15 13.56 7.89
C ARG A 128 1.98 14.57 9.02
N GLY A 129 0.85 15.30 9.00
CA GLY A 129 0.45 16.11 10.14
C GLY A 129 0.37 15.27 11.43
N GLU A 130 0.06 15.89 12.55
CA GLU A 130 -0.14 15.15 13.81
C GLU A 130 -1.23 14.07 13.59
N ASP A 131 -0.80 12.80 13.47
CA ASP A 131 -1.67 11.63 13.54
C ASP A 131 -2.12 11.46 15.01
N ALA A 132 -2.88 12.43 15.50
CA ALA A 132 -3.33 12.47 16.90
C ALA A 132 -4.14 11.24 17.28
N ASP A 133 -4.82 10.64 16.28
CA ASP A 133 -5.69 9.47 16.45
C ASP A 133 -4.98 8.13 16.20
N PHE A 134 -3.68 8.14 15.83
CA PHE A 134 -2.92 6.92 15.61
C PHE A 134 -2.40 6.40 16.95
N ASP A 135 -3.12 5.45 17.53
CA ASP A 135 -2.75 4.72 18.73
C ASP A 135 -2.40 3.25 18.43
N MET A 136 -1.90 2.56 19.46
CA MET A 136 -1.45 1.17 19.35
C MET A 136 -2.61 0.23 18.99
N GLU A 137 -3.78 0.42 19.57
CA GLU A 137 -4.93 -0.47 19.33
C GLU A 137 -5.49 -0.28 17.90
N THR A 138 -5.46 0.94 17.40
CA THR A 138 -5.79 1.24 16.00
C THR A 138 -4.80 0.58 15.06
N ALA A 139 -3.48 0.66 15.33
CA ALA A 139 -2.46 0.00 14.55
C ALA A 139 -2.66 -1.53 14.51
N ILE A 140 -2.94 -2.16 15.66
CA ILE A 140 -3.22 -3.60 15.76
C ILE A 140 -4.47 -3.97 14.97
N ARG A 141 -5.56 -3.24 15.16
CA ARG A 141 -6.84 -3.50 14.48
C ARG A 141 -6.69 -3.43 12.95
N GLU A 142 -6.03 -2.41 12.43
CA GLU A 142 -5.80 -2.26 11.00
C GLU A 142 -4.93 -3.38 10.44
N ASN A 143 -3.81 -3.71 11.09
CA ASN A 143 -2.95 -4.79 10.63
C ASN A 143 -3.67 -6.15 10.64
N ASN A 144 -4.46 -6.45 11.67
CA ASN A 144 -5.28 -7.66 11.74
C ASN A 144 -6.34 -7.70 10.63
N ARG A 145 -6.94 -6.55 10.27
CA ARG A 145 -7.84 -6.45 9.12
C ARG A 145 -7.13 -6.83 7.83
N PHE A 146 -5.97 -6.24 7.54
CA PHE A 146 -5.20 -6.58 6.34
C PHE A 146 -4.74 -8.04 6.32
N LEU A 147 -4.30 -8.56 7.45
CA LEU A 147 -3.93 -9.98 7.58
C LEU A 147 -5.14 -10.90 7.32
N THR A 148 -6.31 -10.57 7.81
CA THR A 148 -7.53 -11.35 7.56
C THR A 148 -7.93 -11.33 6.10
N VAL A 149 -7.81 -10.17 5.44
CA VAL A 149 -8.22 -9.97 4.05
C VAL A 149 -7.24 -10.62 3.08
N PHE A 150 -5.94 -10.39 3.25
CA PHE A 150 -4.90 -10.78 2.28
C PHE A 150 -4.02 -11.93 2.75
N GLY A 151 -4.22 -12.47 3.96
CA GLY A 151 -3.39 -13.52 4.55
C GLY A 151 -3.58 -14.91 3.97
N LYS A 152 -4.48 -15.10 3.00
CA LYS A 152 -4.75 -16.40 2.38
C LYS A 152 -3.61 -16.88 1.48
N GLU A 153 -2.86 -15.95 0.93
CA GLU A 153 -1.74 -16.20 0.01
C GLU A 153 -0.44 -15.70 0.66
N PRO A 154 0.24 -16.57 1.45
CA PRO A 154 1.42 -16.16 2.24
C PRO A 154 2.54 -15.55 1.41
N GLU A 155 2.68 -15.97 0.15
CA GLU A 155 3.68 -15.43 -0.78
C GLU A 155 3.42 -13.98 -1.19
N GLN A 156 2.19 -13.51 -1.03
CA GLN A 156 1.81 -12.11 -1.27
C GLN A 156 2.03 -11.22 -0.04
N LEU A 157 2.28 -11.84 1.14
CA LEU A 157 2.50 -11.09 2.38
C LEU A 157 3.96 -10.75 2.60
N ILE A 158 4.18 -9.54 3.11
CA ILE A 158 5.40 -9.12 3.76
C ILE A 158 5.08 -9.00 5.25
N LEU A 159 5.26 -10.10 5.98
CA LEU A 159 4.98 -10.15 7.40
C LEU A 159 6.17 -9.62 8.21
N ILE A 160 5.93 -8.55 8.97
CA ILE A 160 6.90 -7.92 9.87
C ILE A 160 6.61 -8.44 11.29
N ASP A 161 7.44 -9.35 11.77
CA ASP A 161 7.24 -10.05 13.04
C ASP A 161 8.35 -9.75 14.07
N LYS A 162 9.59 -10.15 13.78
CA LYS A 162 10.72 -10.01 14.72
C LYS A 162 11.55 -8.78 14.46
N GLU A 163 11.78 -8.49 13.20
CA GLU A 163 12.63 -7.39 12.74
C GLU A 163 11.99 -6.70 11.55
N TYR A 164 12.18 -5.39 11.46
CA TYR A 164 11.78 -4.63 10.29
C TYR A 164 12.83 -4.78 9.18
N ARG A 165 12.64 -5.77 8.31
CA ARG A 165 13.52 -6.00 7.15
C ARG A 165 12.70 -5.98 5.86
N LEU A 166 12.93 -5.00 5.02
CA LEU A 166 12.43 -4.97 3.66
C LEU A 166 13.55 -5.50 2.72
N ASN A 167 13.56 -6.82 2.49
CA ASN A 167 14.47 -7.43 1.52
C ASN A 167 13.87 -7.34 0.12
N ILE A 168 14.27 -6.32 -0.65
CA ILE A 168 13.74 -6.05 -1.98
C ILE A 168 13.94 -7.23 -2.94
N GLU A 169 15.04 -7.98 -2.83
CA GLU A 169 15.35 -9.08 -3.74
C GLU A 169 14.36 -10.23 -3.63
N SER A 170 13.90 -10.52 -2.41
CA SER A 170 12.91 -11.58 -2.19
C SER A 170 11.50 -11.23 -2.72
N TYR A 171 11.23 -9.95 -2.99
CA TYR A 171 9.91 -9.49 -3.41
C TYR A 171 9.74 -9.35 -4.92
N VAL A 172 10.84 -9.38 -5.66
CA VAL A 172 10.87 -9.17 -7.12
C VAL A 172 10.86 -10.48 -7.89
N TYR A 173 11.45 -11.53 -7.34
CA TYR A 173 11.76 -12.78 -8.07
C TYR A 173 10.81 -13.95 -7.80
N ARG A 174 9.65 -13.73 -7.14
CA ARG A 174 8.67 -14.80 -6.91
C ARG A 174 7.31 -14.41 -7.45
#